data_24a32a8cf07897e6a3d3662ab39b3a96
#
_entry.id   24a32a8cf07897e6a3d3662ab39b3a96
#
_cell.length_a   1.000
_cell.length_b   1.000
_cell.length_c   1.000
_cell.angle_alpha   90.00
_cell.angle_beta   90.00
_cell.angle_gamma   90.00
#
_symmetry.space_group_name_H-M   'P 1'
#
loop_
_entity.id
_entity.type
_entity.pdbx_description
1 polymer ?
#
loop_
_entity_poly.entity_id
_entity_poly.type
_entity_poly.pdbx_seq_one_letter_code
_entity_poly.pdbx_strand_id
1 'polypeptide(L)'
;MTMQALVFRGPMQLAWEDVPTPTVDGPRDALVRPVAVARCDLDPAIVLGLYPMPAPFVMGHEMVGEVVAVGDAVGHVRPGDRVIVPFQLSCGQCSTCRFGATNACELVPPGTAFGLGPHGGRDLGGALAELVRVPWADVMLIPLPPGVDPVAAAGIPDNVADGYRCVAGPLAERPGAPVLVVGGLAPSVGLYAVMAALALGSSNVVYVDDDADRLGIAQQLGADCVAVSDGWDSVTLGRRFPITVDANVLDHGRNLALGAVAPCGVCTSVSGGAAARSTLPLQQMYLKGVRYEVGRVHACATAPAVLDLVTTGRLDPAVLVTRTAGFTEATEAMLDPGVKVVFLNDLAS
;
A
#
# COMPACT_ATOMS: atom_id res chain seq x y z
N MET A 1 -20.54 23.53 -8.95
CA MET A 1 -21.08 22.16 -9.01
C MET A 1 -20.57 21.39 -7.82
N THR A 2 -21.35 20.43 -7.35
CA THR A 2 -20.95 19.49 -6.29
C THR A 2 -20.89 18.07 -6.83
N MET A 3 -20.17 17.20 -6.15
CA MET A 3 -20.06 15.76 -6.42
C MET A 3 -20.20 15.00 -5.12
N GLN A 4 -20.52 13.71 -5.19
CA GLN A 4 -20.54 12.83 -4.03
C GLN A 4 -19.12 12.34 -3.67
N ALA A 5 -18.79 12.34 -2.37
CA ALA A 5 -17.56 11.78 -1.83
C ALA A 5 -17.80 11.20 -0.44
N LEU A 6 -17.08 10.13 -0.09
CA LEU A 6 -17.10 9.53 1.24
C LEU A 6 -16.19 10.31 2.17
N VAL A 7 -16.79 11.06 3.09
CA VAL A 7 -16.08 11.96 4.01
C VAL A 7 -15.93 11.32 5.39
N PHE A 8 -14.69 11.26 5.88
CA PHE A 8 -14.38 10.98 7.26
C PHE A 8 -14.43 12.28 8.09
N ARG A 9 -15.28 12.32 9.11
CA ARG A 9 -15.45 13.48 10.01
C ARG A 9 -14.89 13.26 11.41
N GLY A 10 -14.47 12.04 11.71
CA GLY A 10 -13.93 11.60 13.00
C GLY A 10 -14.19 10.13 13.22
N PRO A 11 -13.70 9.55 14.32
CA PRO A 11 -13.89 8.14 14.63
C PRO A 11 -15.35 7.69 14.48
N MET A 12 -15.58 6.63 13.72
CA MET A 12 -16.91 6.06 13.41
C MET A 12 -17.87 7.03 12.70
N GLN A 13 -17.38 8.11 12.10
CA GLN A 13 -18.19 9.10 11.38
C GLN A 13 -17.75 9.15 9.91
N LEU A 14 -18.35 8.28 9.11
CA LEU A 14 -18.22 8.24 7.65
C LEU A 14 -19.59 8.53 7.02
N ALA A 15 -19.63 9.42 6.04
CA ALA A 15 -20.84 9.71 5.28
C ALA A 15 -20.52 10.10 3.84
N TRP A 16 -21.39 9.73 2.92
CA TRP A 16 -21.42 10.30 1.58
C TRP A 16 -21.97 11.72 1.65
N GLU A 17 -21.25 12.67 1.11
CA GLU A 17 -21.58 14.09 1.20
C GLU A 17 -21.32 14.81 -0.13
N ASP A 18 -22.04 15.90 -0.33
CA ASP A 18 -21.78 16.86 -1.40
C ASP A 18 -20.51 17.66 -1.11
N VAL A 19 -19.50 17.50 -1.96
CA VAL A 19 -18.26 18.28 -1.90
C VAL A 19 -18.05 19.05 -3.21
N PRO A 20 -17.23 20.11 -3.24
CA PRO A 20 -16.93 20.82 -4.49
C PRO A 20 -16.34 19.87 -5.54
N THR A 21 -16.90 19.89 -6.76
CA THR A 21 -16.34 19.14 -7.90
C THR A 21 -14.97 19.72 -8.27
N PRO A 22 -13.90 18.92 -8.36
CA PRO A 22 -12.60 19.40 -8.79
C PRO A 22 -12.61 19.80 -10.28
N THR A 23 -11.72 20.71 -10.63
CA THR A 23 -11.49 21.16 -12.01
C THR A 23 -10.04 20.92 -12.43
N VAL A 24 -9.75 20.97 -13.73
CA VAL A 24 -8.38 21.04 -14.23
C VAL A 24 -7.87 22.46 -13.96
N ASP A 25 -7.06 22.65 -12.91
CA ASP A 25 -6.61 23.98 -12.49
C ASP A 25 -5.27 24.37 -13.13
N GLY A 26 -4.50 23.39 -13.55
CA GLY A 26 -3.18 23.61 -14.13
C GLY A 26 -2.96 22.85 -15.45
N PRO A 27 -2.04 23.32 -16.29
CA PRO A 27 -1.79 22.70 -17.61
C PRO A 27 -1.27 21.25 -17.52
N ARG A 28 -0.80 20.83 -16.35
CA ARG A 28 -0.28 19.47 -16.11
C ARG A 28 -1.18 18.60 -15.23
N ASP A 29 -2.39 19.05 -14.95
CA ASP A 29 -3.36 18.30 -14.14
C ASP A 29 -4.23 17.40 -15.01
N ALA A 30 -4.79 16.37 -14.40
CA ALA A 30 -5.85 15.54 -14.97
C ALA A 30 -7.01 15.42 -13.98
N LEU A 31 -8.20 15.17 -14.50
CA LEU A 31 -9.34 14.65 -13.73
C LEU A 31 -9.46 13.16 -13.99
N VAL A 32 -9.58 12.39 -12.94
CA VAL A 32 -9.69 10.93 -12.97
C VAL A 32 -10.99 10.54 -12.26
N ARG A 33 -11.79 9.69 -12.91
CA ARG A 33 -12.92 9.01 -12.30
C ARG A 33 -12.43 7.69 -11.72
N PRO A 34 -12.48 7.48 -10.40
CA PRO A 34 -12.15 6.19 -9.81
C PRO A 34 -13.06 5.09 -10.37
N VAL A 35 -12.49 3.92 -10.68
CA VAL A 35 -13.18 2.74 -11.20
C VAL A 35 -13.17 1.64 -10.15
N ALA A 36 -12.00 1.40 -9.54
CA ALA A 36 -11.81 0.47 -8.45
C ALA A 36 -10.89 1.10 -7.40
N VAL A 37 -11.30 1.05 -6.14
CA VAL A 37 -10.57 1.62 -5.01
C VAL A 37 -10.37 0.53 -3.97
N ALA A 38 -9.12 0.21 -3.66
CA ALA A 38 -8.83 -0.76 -2.61
C ALA A 38 -8.75 -0.07 -1.24
N ARG A 39 -9.18 -0.78 -0.21
CA ARG A 39 -9.02 -0.39 1.19
C ARG A 39 -7.60 -0.72 1.66
N CYS A 40 -6.90 0.26 2.19
CA CYS A 40 -5.60 0.07 2.84
C CYS A 40 -5.76 -0.59 4.22
N ASP A 41 -4.72 -1.27 4.69
CA ASP A 41 -4.68 -1.82 6.05
C ASP A 41 -4.81 -0.75 7.15
N LEU A 42 -4.47 0.51 6.83
CA LEU A 42 -4.57 1.65 7.76
C LEU A 42 -6.01 2.20 7.88
N ASP A 43 -6.83 2.07 6.84
CA ASP A 43 -8.17 2.71 6.81
C ASP A 43 -9.08 2.28 7.98
N PRO A 44 -9.17 0.98 8.36
CA PRO A 44 -9.94 0.59 9.53
C PRO A 44 -9.42 1.23 10.83
N ALA A 45 -8.12 1.35 11.00
CA ALA A 45 -7.54 1.98 12.19
C ALA A 45 -7.84 3.48 12.26
N ILE A 46 -7.90 4.18 11.12
CA ILE A 46 -8.34 5.58 11.04
C ILE A 46 -9.81 5.68 11.43
N VAL A 47 -10.67 4.86 10.83
CA VAL A 47 -12.12 4.89 11.10
C VAL A 47 -12.44 4.58 12.55
N LEU A 48 -11.73 3.65 13.16
CA LEU A 48 -11.88 3.30 14.58
C LEU A 48 -11.24 4.33 15.52
N GLY A 49 -10.51 5.32 15.02
CA GLY A 49 -9.79 6.30 15.84
C GLY A 49 -8.53 5.77 16.52
N LEU A 50 -8.06 4.59 16.12
CA LEU A 50 -6.81 3.99 16.62
C LEU A 50 -5.58 4.65 16.00
N TYR A 51 -5.72 5.21 14.79
CA TYR A 51 -4.74 6.05 14.15
C TYR A 51 -5.33 7.45 13.96
N PRO A 52 -4.98 8.43 14.79
CA PRO A 52 -5.60 9.75 14.76
C PRO A 52 -5.20 10.52 13.51
N MET A 53 -6.21 10.98 12.76
CA MET A 53 -6.07 11.80 11.57
C MET A 53 -6.85 13.09 11.73
N PRO A 54 -6.33 14.24 11.24
CA PRO A 54 -7.06 15.49 11.23
C PRO A 54 -8.24 15.43 10.24
N ALA A 55 -9.45 15.51 10.77
CA ALA A 55 -10.70 15.51 10.00
C ALA A 55 -11.21 16.94 9.76
N PRO A 56 -12.12 17.19 8.78
CA PRO A 56 -12.67 16.24 7.83
C PRO A 56 -11.76 16.00 6.60
N PHE A 57 -11.92 14.86 5.91
CA PHE A 57 -11.30 14.60 4.62
C PHE A 57 -12.02 13.48 3.84
N VAL A 58 -11.84 13.45 2.51
CA VAL A 58 -12.37 12.39 1.64
C VAL A 58 -11.48 11.15 1.73
N MET A 59 -12.08 9.99 1.94
CA MET A 59 -11.37 8.70 2.08
C MET A 59 -10.93 8.11 0.72
N GLY A 60 -10.05 7.10 0.82
CA GLY A 60 -9.60 6.28 -0.30
C GLY A 60 -8.35 6.81 -0.99
N HIS A 61 -7.36 5.93 -1.17
CA HIS A 61 -6.07 6.34 -1.74
C HIS A 61 -5.42 5.27 -2.64
N GLU A 62 -5.97 4.07 -2.70
CA GLU A 62 -5.50 3.02 -3.61
C GLU A 62 -6.47 2.91 -4.78
N MET A 63 -6.16 3.50 -5.94
CA MET A 63 -7.14 3.53 -7.03
C MET A 63 -6.60 3.20 -8.42
N VAL A 64 -7.47 2.51 -9.17
CA VAL A 64 -7.50 2.51 -10.62
C VAL A 64 -8.64 3.43 -11.06
N GLY A 65 -8.38 4.30 -12.02
CA GLY A 65 -9.38 5.21 -12.54
C GLY A 65 -9.35 5.36 -14.05
N GLU A 66 -10.32 6.11 -14.57
CA GLU A 66 -10.42 6.52 -15.96
C GLU A 66 -10.14 8.01 -16.06
N VAL A 67 -9.27 8.40 -16.96
CA VAL A 67 -8.98 9.81 -17.25
C VAL A 67 -10.23 10.45 -17.91
N VAL A 68 -10.74 11.52 -17.31
CA VAL A 68 -11.93 12.24 -17.82
C VAL A 68 -11.55 13.50 -18.59
N ALA A 69 -10.54 14.22 -18.07
CA ALA A 69 -10.05 15.45 -18.67
C ALA A 69 -8.57 15.63 -18.36
N VAL A 70 -7.86 16.37 -19.21
CA VAL A 70 -6.43 16.68 -19.02
C VAL A 70 -6.17 18.14 -19.34
N GLY A 71 -5.14 18.71 -18.71
CA GLY A 71 -4.63 20.04 -19.04
C GLY A 71 -3.78 20.03 -20.33
N ASP A 72 -3.60 21.20 -20.92
CA ASP A 72 -2.99 21.36 -22.25
C ASP A 72 -1.53 20.89 -22.37
N ALA A 73 -0.82 20.72 -21.25
CA ALA A 73 0.55 20.24 -21.23
C ALA A 73 0.68 18.73 -20.88
N VAL A 74 -0.42 18.00 -20.74
CA VAL A 74 -0.43 16.56 -20.52
C VAL A 74 -0.30 15.85 -21.86
N GLY A 75 0.70 15.00 -22.01
CA GLY A 75 0.98 14.29 -23.26
C GLY A 75 1.02 12.76 -23.16
N HIS A 76 1.10 12.23 -21.93
CA HIS A 76 1.28 10.79 -21.70
C HIS A 76 -0.05 10.01 -21.65
N VAL A 77 -1.13 10.66 -21.25
CA VAL A 77 -2.49 10.07 -21.14
C VAL A 77 -3.53 10.98 -21.78
N ARG A 78 -4.70 10.42 -22.13
CA ARG A 78 -5.82 11.12 -22.74
C ARG A 78 -7.14 10.67 -22.10
N PRO A 79 -8.22 11.43 -22.26
CA PRO A 79 -9.55 11.01 -21.82
C PRO A 79 -9.93 9.63 -22.37
N GLY A 80 -10.47 8.76 -21.49
CA GLY A 80 -10.80 7.38 -21.76
C GLY A 80 -9.70 6.37 -21.41
N ASP A 81 -8.46 6.80 -21.17
CA ASP A 81 -7.40 5.89 -20.73
C ASP A 81 -7.64 5.44 -19.28
N ARG A 82 -7.39 4.15 -19.01
CA ARG A 82 -7.36 3.62 -17.65
C ARG A 82 -5.96 3.75 -17.06
N VAL A 83 -5.91 4.14 -15.79
CA VAL A 83 -4.66 4.46 -15.09
C VAL A 83 -4.67 3.98 -13.66
N ILE A 84 -3.49 3.60 -13.16
CA ILE A 84 -3.19 3.47 -11.74
C ILE A 84 -2.74 4.86 -11.25
N VAL A 85 -3.22 5.28 -10.08
CA VAL A 85 -2.85 6.55 -9.47
C VAL A 85 -2.13 6.31 -8.14
N PRO A 86 -0.79 6.44 -8.09
CA PRO A 86 -0.04 6.38 -6.84
C PRO A 86 -0.57 7.36 -5.80
N PHE A 87 -0.71 6.91 -4.56
CA PHE A 87 -1.36 7.73 -3.53
C PHE A 87 -0.54 8.93 -3.07
N GLN A 88 0.79 8.85 -3.16
CA GLN A 88 1.71 9.92 -2.77
C GLN A 88 2.05 10.79 -3.96
N LEU A 89 2.10 12.12 -3.74
CA LEU A 89 2.42 13.05 -4.81
C LEU A 89 3.90 13.06 -5.16
N SER A 90 4.17 12.98 -6.47
CA SER A 90 5.50 13.11 -7.05
C SER A 90 5.48 14.05 -8.24
N CYS A 91 6.33 15.09 -8.22
CA CYS A 91 6.43 16.01 -9.36
C CYS A 91 7.32 15.47 -10.50
N GLY A 92 8.09 14.40 -10.25
CA GLY A 92 9.03 13.81 -11.20
C GLY A 92 10.27 14.67 -11.53
N GLN A 93 10.36 15.91 -11.06
CA GLN A 93 11.37 16.89 -11.52
C GLN A 93 12.35 17.34 -10.43
N CYS A 94 11.97 17.35 -9.14
CA CYS A 94 12.88 17.70 -8.07
C CYS A 94 13.99 16.64 -7.89
N SER A 95 15.04 16.97 -7.17
CA SER A 95 16.18 16.06 -6.97
C SER A 95 15.77 14.75 -6.34
N THR A 96 14.89 14.79 -5.36
CA THR A 96 14.38 13.64 -4.61
C THR A 96 13.52 12.72 -5.49
N CYS A 97 12.61 13.28 -6.30
CA CYS A 97 11.82 12.48 -7.24
C CYS A 97 12.69 11.81 -8.31
N ARG A 98 13.69 12.55 -8.86
CA ARG A 98 14.64 11.99 -9.85
C ARG A 98 15.55 10.91 -9.29
N PHE A 99 15.83 10.96 -7.99
CA PHE A 99 16.54 9.89 -7.28
C PHE A 99 15.67 8.64 -7.05
N GLY A 100 14.36 8.71 -7.31
CA GLY A 100 13.42 7.61 -7.09
C GLY A 100 12.72 7.66 -5.72
N ALA A 101 13.05 8.59 -4.84
CA ALA A 101 12.40 8.77 -3.54
C ALA A 101 11.08 9.55 -3.68
N THR A 102 10.14 8.97 -4.43
CA THR A 102 8.90 9.65 -4.89
C THR A 102 7.91 9.94 -3.78
N ASN A 103 8.03 9.32 -2.60
CA ASN A 103 7.23 9.63 -1.41
C ASN A 103 7.68 10.89 -0.65
N ALA A 104 8.78 11.51 -1.08
CA ALA A 104 9.43 12.64 -0.41
C ALA A 104 9.65 13.83 -1.37
N CYS A 105 8.67 14.07 -2.25
CA CYS A 105 8.70 15.16 -3.20
C CYS A 105 8.91 16.51 -2.51
N GLU A 106 9.90 17.30 -2.97
CA GLU A 106 10.26 18.59 -2.36
C GLU A 106 9.24 19.72 -2.62
N LEU A 107 8.33 19.52 -3.60
CA LEU A 107 7.33 20.53 -3.99
C LEU A 107 6.03 20.42 -3.19
N VAL A 108 5.90 19.43 -2.30
CA VAL A 108 4.72 19.24 -1.45
C VAL A 108 5.14 19.02 0.00
N PRO A 109 4.29 19.38 0.98
CA PRO A 109 4.56 19.08 2.38
C PRO A 109 4.79 17.57 2.60
N PRO A 110 5.66 17.20 3.55
CA PRO A 110 5.88 15.78 3.88
C PRO A 110 4.57 15.07 4.25
N GLY A 111 4.37 13.87 3.73
CA GLY A 111 3.16 13.09 3.99
C GLY A 111 1.99 13.38 3.07
N THR A 112 2.07 14.36 2.17
CA THR A 112 0.98 14.68 1.22
C THR A 112 0.60 13.46 0.39
N ALA A 113 -0.68 13.09 0.45
CA ALA A 113 -1.24 11.93 -0.22
C ALA A 113 -2.74 12.13 -0.47
N PHE A 114 -3.31 11.39 -1.40
CA PHE A 114 -4.77 11.30 -1.55
C PHE A 114 -5.36 10.53 -0.36
N GLY A 115 -6.61 10.81 0.02
CA GLY A 115 -7.41 10.02 0.94
C GLY A 115 -6.89 9.86 2.37
N LEU A 116 -5.84 10.60 2.73
CA LEU A 116 -5.25 10.60 4.06
C LEU A 116 -5.30 12.00 4.71
N GLY A 117 -6.27 12.80 4.29
CA GLY A 117 -6.59 14.11 4.82
C GLY A 117 -5.51 15.16 4.59
N PRO A 118 -5.57 16.27 5.35
CA PRO A 118 -4.55 17.31 5.32
C PRO A 118 -3.25 16.88 6.03
N HIS A 119 -3.05 15.59 6.27
CA HIS A 119 -1.78 15.04 6.73
C HIS A 119 -0.67 15.48 5.77
N GLY A 120 0.33 16.16 6.27
CA GLY A 120 1.31 16.87 5.43
C GLY A 120 0.87 18.26 4.97
N GLY A 121 -0.27 18.78 5.44
CA GLY A 121 -0.70 20.19 5.26
C GLY A 121 -1.38 20.51 3.93
N ARG A 122 -1.68 19.52 3.07
CA ARG A 122 -2.38 19.73 1.80
C ARG A 122 -3.46 18.69 1.60
N ASP A 123 -4.69 19.16 1.47
CA ASP A 123 -5.83 18.32 1.09
C ASP A 123 -5.90 18.17 -0.42
N LEU A 124 -5.96 16.94 -0.89
CA LEU A 124 -6.03 16.57 -2.31
C LEU A 124 -7.32 15.83 -2.65
N GLY A 125 -8.22 15.68 -1.68
CA GLY A 125 -9.35 14.78 -1.78
C GLY A 125 -8.94 13.32 -1.64
N GLY A 126 -9.82 12.42 -2.04
CA GLY A 126 -9.64 10.97 -1.95
C GLY A 126 -10.35 10.24 -3.07
N ALA A 127 -10.05 8.96 -3.21
CA ALA A 127 -10.51 8.13 -4.30
C ALA A 127 -11.95 7.62 -4.16
N LEU A 128 -12.52 7.63 -2.94
CA LEU A 128 -13.94 7.32 -2.74
C LEU A 128 -14.78 8.57 -3.01
N ALA A 129 -14.76 9.01 -4.27
CA ALA A 129 -15.46 10.17 -4.81
C ALA A 129 -15.75 9.96 -6.29
N GLU A 130 -16.64 10.78 -6.86
CA GLU A 130 -16.94 10.71 -8.30
C GLU A 130 -15.75 11.14 -9.17
N LEU A 131 -14.95 12.11 -8.73
CA LEU A 131 -13.79 12.63 -9.45
C LEU A 131 -12.63 12.97 -8.50
N VAL A 132 -11.40 12.77 -8.98
CA VAL A 132 -10.17 13.17 -8.30
C VAL A 132 -9.31 14.01 -9.25
N ARG A 133 -8.82 15.15 -8.77
CA ARG A 133 -7.80 15.91 -9.51
C ARG A 133 -6.41 15.38 -9.20
N VAL A 134 -5.67 15.02 -10.23
CA VAL A 134 -4.31 14.52 -10.14
C VAL A 134 -3.34 15.53 -10.75
N PRO A 135 -2.50 16.20 -9.95
CA PRO A 135 -1.46 17.09 -10.46
C PRO A 135 -0.31 16.29 -11.07
N TRP A 136 0.46 16.93 -11.97
CA TRP A 136 1.59 16.29 -12.66
C TRP A 136 1.23 14.97 -13.34
N ALA A 137 0.14 14.98 -14.10
CA ALA A 137 -0.50 13.78 -14.67
C ALA A 137 0.47 12.86 -15.44
N ASP A 138 1.40 13.43 -16.22
CA ASP A 138 2.40 12.63 -16.96
C ASP A 138 3.36 11.82 -16.07
N VAL A 139 3.45 12.15 -14.78
CA VAL A 139 4.26 11.45 -13.79
C VAL A 139 3.41 10.57 -12.89
N MET A 140 2.25 11.10 -12.50
CA MET A 140 1.37 10.47 -11.51
C MET A 140 0.43 9.41 -12.09
N LEU A 141 0.16 9.45 -13.40
CA LEU A 141 -0.77 8.51 -14.02
C LEU A 141 0.02 7.41 -14.73
N ILE A 142 -0.09 6.18 -14.23
CA ILE A 142 0.54 5.00 -14.81
C ILE A 142 -0.52 4.29 -15.64
N PRO A 143 -0.37 4.21 -17.00
CA PRO A 143 -1.34 3.54 -17.85
C PRO A 143 -1.55 2.09 -17.42
N LEU A 144 -2.82 1.68 -17.27
CA LEU A 144 -3.19 0.29 -17.01
C LEU A 144 -3.25 -0.46 -18.36
N PRO A 145 -2.43 -1.49 -18.58
CA PRO A 145 -2.45 -2.24 -19.82
C PRO A 145 -3.81 -2.90 -20.09
N PRO A 146 -4.23 -3.00 -21.36
CA PRO A 146 -5.44 -3.73 -21.72
C PRO A 146 -5.40 -5.17 -21.22
N GLY A 147 -6.52 -5.62 -20.63
CA GLY A 147 -6.65 -6.98 -20.10
C GLY A 147 -6.25 -7.14 -18.63
N VAL A 148 -5.62 -6.15 -18.01
CA VAL A 148 -5.42 -6.14 -16.55
C VAL A 148 -6.73 -5.75 -15.86
N ASP A 149 -7.20 -6.61 -14.94
CA ASP A 149 -8.41 -6.35 -14.16
C ASP A 149 -8.19 -5.17 -13.18
N PRO A 150 -9.03 -4.12 -13.21
CA PRO A 150 -8.97 -3.02 -12.26
C PRO A 150 -9.05 -3.46 -10.80
N VAL A 151 -9.79 -4.52 -10.48
CA VAL A 151 -9.88 -5.07 -9.12
C VAL A 151 -8.52 -5.61 -8.67
N ALA A 152 -7.85 -6.38 -9.51
CA ALA A 152 -6.50 -6.88 -9.23
C ALA A 152 -5.48 -5.75 -9.09
N ALA A 153 -5.63 -4.69 -9.91
CA ALA A 153 -4.67 -3.59 -9.94
C ALA A 153 -4.91 -2.53 -8.85
N ALA A 154 -6.08 -2.51 -8.19
CA ALA A 154 -6.46 -1.44 -7.28
C ALA A 154 -5.49 -1.24 -6.11
N GLY A 155 -4.86 -2.31 -5.61
CA GLY A 155 -3.87 -2.24 -4.53
C GLY A 155 -2.44 -1.90 -4.97
N ILE A 156 -2.15 -1.86 -6.27
CA ILE A 156 -0.79 -1.57 -6.80
C ILE A 156 -0.28 -0.17 -6.38
N PRO A 157 -1.14 0.88 -6.32
CA PRO A 157 -0.71 2.23 -5.93
C PRO A 157 -0.13 2.34 -4.52
N ASP A 158 -0.33 1.36 -3.64
CA ASP A 158 0.13 1.35 -2.26
C ASP A 158 0.53 -0.04 -1.76
N ASN A 159 -0.39 -0.85 -1.25
CA ASN A 159 -0.06 -2.04 -0.45
C ASN A 159 0.69 -3.13 -1.25
N VAL A 160 0.38 -3.34 -2.53
CA VAL A 160 1.12 -4.30 -3.37
C VAL A 160 2.55 -3.81 -3.59
N ALA A 161 2.70 -2.52 -3.92
CA ALA A 161 4.02 -1.91 -4.09
C ALA A 161 4.83 -1.90 -2.78
N ASP A 162 4.16 -1.72 -1.63
CA ASP A 162 4.82 -1.75 -0.32
C ASP A 162 5.31 -3.16 0.04
N GLY A 163 4.50 -4.19 -0.17
CA GLY A 163 4.93 -5.58 -0.02
C GLY A 163 6.09 -5.94 -0.95
N TYR A 164 6.02 -5.52 -2.22
CA TYR A 164 7.08 -5.73 -3.20
C TYR A 164 8.41 -5.09 -2.78
N ARG A 165 8.42 -3.80 -2.36
CA ARG A 165 9.66 -3.12 -1.96
C ARG A 165 10.37 -3.80 -0.79
N CYS A 166 9.63 -4.48 0.10
CA CYS A 166 10.22 -5.14 1.26
C CYS A 166 11.17 -6.28 0.87
N VAL A 167 11.01 -6.86 -0.30
CA VAL A 167 11.75 -8.05 -0.74
C VAL A 167 12.53 -7.85 -2.02
N ALA A 168 12.14 -6.91 -2.89
CA ALA A 168 12.70 -6.77 -4.23
C ALA A 168 14.18 -6.40 -4.22
N GLY A 169 14.58 -5.35 -3.49
CA GLY A 169 15.98 -4.97 -3.34
C GLY A 169 16.82 -6.06 -2.68
N PRO A 170 16.42 -6.59 -1.50
CA PRO A 170 17.11 -7.68 -0.84
C PRO A 170 17.28 -8.96 -1.68
N LEU A 171 16.26 -9.35 -2.46
CA LEU A 171 16.34 -10.50 -3.37
C LEU A 171 17.21 -10.23 -4.59
N ALA A 172 17.24 -8.99 -5.08
CA ALA A 172 18.18 -8.62 -6.15
C ALA A 172 19.65 -8.70 -5.69
N GLU A 173 19.94 -8.33 -4.44
CA GLU A 173 21.26 -8.49 -3.83
C GLU A 173 21.60 -9.97 -3.52
N ARG A 174 20.58 -10.80 -3.25
CA ARG A 174 20.73 -12.20 -2.82
C ARG A 174 19.69 -13.09 -3.53
N PRO A 175 19.86 -13.37 -4.82
CA PRO A 175 18.93 -14.19 -5.59
C PRO A 175 18.70 -15.55 -4.94
N GLY A 176 17.41 -15.96 -4.85
CA GLY A 176 17.02 -17.23 -4.25
C GLY A 176 17.07 -17.28 -2.71
N ALA A 177 17.46 -16.20 -2.02
CA ALA A 177 17.51 -16.21 -0.56
C ALA A 177 16.14 -16.52 0.07
N PRO A 178 16.10 -17.32 1.16
CA PRO A 178 14.87 -17.54 1.90
C PRO A 178 14.42 -16.26 2.62
N VAL A 179 13.10 -16.06 2.67
CA VAL A 179 12.44 -14.89 3.24
C VAL A 179 11.56 -15.30 4.42
N LEU A 180 11.60 -14.53 5.50
CA LEU A 180 10.64 -14.57 6.59
C LEU A 180 9.73 -13.35 6.52
N VAL A 181 8.42 -13.54 6.61
CA VAL A 181 7.45 -12.47 6.78
C VAL A 181 6.72 -12.65 8.10
N VAL A 182 6.75 -11.65 8.96
CA VAL A 182 6.03 -11.62 10.24
C VAL A 182 4.79 -10.76 10.04
N GLY A 183 3.63 -11.40 9.96
CA GLY A 183 2.32 -10.79 9.77
C GLY A 183 1.77 -10.11 11.03
N GLY A 184 0.59 -9.52 10.92
CA GLY A 184 -0.11 -8.83 12.03
C GLY A 184 -1.00 -7.69 11.53
N LEU A 185 -0.76 -6.45 11.98
CA LEU A 185 -1.64 -5.30 11.73
C LEU A 185 -1.54 -4.70 10.31
N ALA A 186 -0.56 -5.12 9.49
CA ALA A 186 -0.51 -4.81 8.07
C ALA A 186 -0.69 -6.10 7.23
N PRO A 187 -1.89 -6.74 7.29
CA PRO A 187 -2.10 -8.06 6.74
C PRO A 187 -1.92 -8.12 5.22
N SER A 188 -2.47 -7.16 4.49
CA SER A 188 -2.34 -7.18 3.03
C SER A 188 -0.91 -6.91 2.58
N VAL A 189 -0.19 -5.98 3.20
CA VAL A 189 1.23 -5.70 2.88
C VAL A 189 2.10 -6.93 3.15
N GLY A 190 1.88 -7.61 4.29
CA GLY A 190 2.60 -8.84 4.64
C GLY A 190 2.38 -9.97 3.63
N LEU A 191 1.12 -10.21 3.26
CA LEU A 191 0.79 -11.25 2.27
C LEU A 191 1.24 -10.87 0.84
N TYR A 192 1.21 -9.59 0.47
CA TYR A 192 1.82 -9.13 -0.79
C TYR A 192 3.36 -9.28 -0.77
N ALA A 193 4.02 -9.14 0.39
CA ALA A 193 5.44 -9.44 0.50
C ALA A 193 5.74 -10.94 0.31
N VAL A 194 4.88 -11.84 0.83
CA VAL A 194 4.93 -13.29 0.54
C VAL A 194 4.83 -13.52 -0.96
N MET A 195 3.79 -12.99 -1.59
CA MET A 195 3.53 -13.15 -3.03
C MET A 195 4.69 -12.61 -3.87
N ALA A 196 5.20 -11.42 -3.55
CA ALA A 196 6.33 -10.81 -4.25
C ALA A 196 7.62 -11.62 -4.07
N ALA A 197 7.90 -12.15 -2.87
CA ALA A 197 9.07 -12.98 -2.62
C ALA A 197 9.06 -14.25 -3.48
N LEU A 198 7.92 -14.91 -3.58
CA LEU A 198 7.72 -16.09 -4.44
C LEU A 198 7.89 -15.74 -5.92
N ALA A 199 7.24 -14.67 -6.38
CA ALA A 199 7.33 -14.17 -7.75
C ALA A 199 8.76 -13.78 -8.15
N LEU A 200 9.56 -13.28 -7.20
CA LEU A 200 10.96 -12.90 -7.41
C LEU A 200 11.95 -14.07 -7.23
N GLY A 201 11.46 -15.29 -6.99
CA GLY A 201 12.27 -16.50 -6.98
C GLY A 201 12.96 -16.78 -5.64
N SER A 202 12.40 -16.34 -4.51
CA SER A 202 12.84 -16.85 -3.20
C SER A 202 12.75 -18.38 -3.16
N SER A 203 13.77 -19.04 -2.65
CA SER A 203 13.79 -20.51 -2.55
C SER A 203 12.82 -21.06 -1.50
N ASN A 204 12.43 -20.23 -0.54
CA ASN A 204 11.47 -20.56 0.50
C ASN A 204 10.97 -19.29 1.18
N VAL A 205 9.67 -19.20 1.40
CA VAL A 205 9.05 -18.13 2.18
C VAL A 205 8.37 -18.73 3.40
N VAL A 206 8.67 -18.19 4.57
CA VAL A 206 7.99 -18.53 5.83
C VAL A 206 7.13 -17.35 6.26
N TYR A 207 5.86 -17.61 6.56
CA TYR A 207 4.92 -16.64 7.08
C TYR A 207 4.53 -16.99 8.52
N VAL A 208 4.62 -16.02 9.42
CA VAL A 208 4.28 -16.16 10.84
C VAL A 208 3.13 -15.22 11.18
N ASP A 209 2.05 -15.75 11.72
CA ASP A 209 0.87 -14.94 12.11
C ASP A 209 0.10 -15.61 13.25
N ASP A 210 -0.76 -14.85 13.94
CA ASP A 210 -1.72 -15.35 14.94
C ASP A 210 -3.14 -15.53 14.39
N ASP A 211 -3.38 -15.20 13.13
CA ASP A 211 -4.67 -15.30 12.46
C ASP A 211 -4.70 -16.51 11.51
N ALA A 212 -5.67 -17.41 11.72
CA ALA A 212 -5.78 -18.66 10.96
C ALA A 212 -6.15 -18.44 9.49
N ASP A 213 -6.97 -17.44 9.18
CA ASP A 213 -7.39 -17.15 7.81
C ASP A 213 -6.20 -16.60 6.99
N ARG A 214 -5.41 -15.70 7.56
CA ARG A 214 -4.19 -15.18 6.94
C ARG A 214 -3.14 -16.26 6.73
N LEU A 215 -2.97 -17.16 7.70
CA LEU A 215 -2.10 -18.35 7.54
C LEU A 215 -2.59 -19.24 6.40
N GLY A 216 -3.90 -19.45 6.30
CA GLY A 216 -4.51 -20.23 5.21
C GLY A 216 -4.24 -19.61 3.83
N ILE A 217 -4.33 -18.29 3.71
CA ILE A 217 -4.00 -17.56 2.48
C ILE A 217 -2.51 -17.70 2.16
N ALA A 218 -1.63 -17.48 3.12
CA ALA A 218 -0.18 -17.62 2.91
C ALA A 218 0.21 -19.03 2.47
N GLN A 219 -0.43 -20.06 3.03
CA GLN A 219 -0.22 -21.45 2.63
C GLN A 219 -0.68 -21.70 1.19
N GLN A 220 -1.83 -21.14 0.78
CA GLN A 220 -2.33 -21.24 -0.60
C GLN A 220 -1.39 -20.54 -1.59
N LEU A 221 -0.73 -19.46 -1.19
CA LEU A 221 0.31 -18.80 -1.98
C LEU A 221 1.59 -19.64 -2.13
N GLY A 222 1.80 -20.65 -1.27
CA GLY A 222 2.98 -21.51 -1.29
C GLY A 222 4.02 -21.19 -0.21
N ALA A 223 3.67 -20.43 0.82
CA ALA A 223 4.55 -20.20 1.97
C ALA A 223 4.43 -21.34 2.99
N ASP A 224 5.54 -21.62 3.70
CA ASP A 224 5.50 -22.37 4.94
C ASP A 224 4.92 -21.47 6.05
N CYS A 225 4.00 -22.00 6.86
CA CYS A 225 3.30 -21.20 7.85
C CYS A 225 3.67 -21.61 9.28
N VAL A 226 3.81 -20.63 10.17
CA VAL A 226 4.02 -20.82 11.60
C VAL A 226 2.94 -20.04 12.36
N ALA A 227 2.05 -20.78 13.03
CA ALA A 227 1.00 -20.19 13.85
C ALA A 227 1.55 -19.74 15.22
N VAL A 228 1.13 -18.56 15.65
CA VAL A 228 1.43 -18.04 17.00
C VAL A 228 0.28 -18.46 17.92
N SER A 229 0.47 -19.52 18.73
CA SER A 229 -0.54 -20.04 19.66
C SER A 229 -0.36 -19.58 21.10
N ASP A 230 0.87 -19.47 21.55
CA ASP A 230 1.23 -19.21 22.95
C ASP A 230 1.93 -17.86 23.16
N GLY A 231 1.59 -16.90 22.31
CA GLY A 231 2.18 -15.55 22.30
C GLY A 231 3.45 -15.46 21.44
N TRP A 232 3.72 -14.26 20.97
CA TRP A 232 4.78 -13.96 20.01
C TRP A 232 6.20 -14.27 20.52
N ASP A 233 6.43 -14.19 21.83
CA ASP A 233 7.73 -14.48 22.45
C ASP A 233 8.05 -15.98 22.48
N SER A 234 7.05 -16.85 22.31
CA SER A 234 7.21 -18.30 22.28
C SER A 234 7.64 -18.84 20.91
N VAL A 235 7.56 -18.03 19.85
CA VAL A 235 7.79 -18.44 18.47
C VAL A 235 9.26 -18.82 18.25
N THR A 236 9.49 -20.06 17.86
CA THR A 236 10.82 -20.60 17.54
C THR A 236 10.88 -21.03 16.07
N LEU A 237 11.76 -20.42 15.29
CA LEU A 237 11.86 -20.64 13.84
C LEU A 237 12.93 -21.69 13.44
N GLY A 238 13.74 -22.17 14.37
CA GLY A 238 14.78 -23.19 14.13
C GLY A 238 15.93 -22.78 13.20
N ARG A 239 15.79 -21.64 12.51
CA ARG A 239 16.79 -21.10 11.57
C ARG A 239 16.74 -19.57 11.51
N ARG A 240 17.70 -18.97 10.82
CA ARG A 240 17.76 -17.53 10.52
C ARG A 240 17.55 -17.29 9.03
N PHE A 241 17.12 -16.07 8.70
CA PHE A 241 16.77 -15.68 7.35
C PHE A 241 17.63 -14.49 6.89
N PRO A 242 18.23 -14.54 5.70
CA PRO A 242 18.94 -13.40 5.13
C PRO A 242 18.03 -12.17 4.92
N ILE A 243 16.73 -12.41 4.70
CA ILE A 243 15.73 -11.38 4.45
C ILE A 243 14.54 -11.62 5.39
N THR A 244 14.18 -10.60 6.17
CA THR A 244 12.99 -10.63 7.00
C THR A 244 12.13 -9.39 6.75
N VAL A 245 10.81 -9.53 6.84
CA VAL A 245 9.83 -8.47 6.72
C VAL A 245 9.03 -8.38 8.01
N ASP A 246 8.96 -7.20 8.60
CA ASP A 246 8.08 -6.89 9.74
C ASP A 246 6.83 -6.19 9.21
N ALA A 247 5.74 -6.95 9.05
CA ALA A 247 4.39 -6.48 8.77
C ALA A 247 3.48 -6.56 10.02
N ASN A 248 4.06 -6.85 11.19
CA ASN A 248 3.33 -6.94 12.44
C ASN A 248 2.95 -5.57 12.99
N VAL A 249 3.83 -4.56 12.81
CA VAL A 249 3.66 -3.18 13.30
C VAL A 249 3.90 -3.02 14.80
N LEU A 250 3.69 -4.06 15.62
CA LEU A 250 3.90 -4.06 17.07
C LEU A 250 5.32 -4.53 17.43
N ASP A 251 5.79 -4.13 18.61
CA ASP A 251 7.19 -4.39 19.05
C ASP A 251 7.53 -5.88 19.12
N HIS A 252 6.61 -6.76 19.52
CA HIS A 252 6.86 -8.19 19.60
C HIS A 252 7.14 -8.82 18.23
N GLY A 253 6.34 -8.51 17.22
CA GLY A 253 6.57 -9.03 15.86
C GLY A 253 7.83 -8.45 15.23
N ARG A 254 8.11 -7.16 15.45
CA ARG A 254 9.37 -6.54 15.02
C ARG A 254 10.57 -7.20 15.68
N ASN A 255 10.52 -7.50 16.96
CA ASN A 255 11.58 -8.18 17.68
C ASN A 255 11.79 -9.60 17.16
N LEU A 256 10.72 -10.33 16.82
CA LEU A 256 10.80 -11.63 16.17
C LEU A 256 11.50 -11.51 14.80
N ALA A 257 11.06 -10.57 13.95
CA ALA A 257 11.66 -10.35 12.64
C ALA A 257 13.16 -10.01 12.74
N LEU A 258 13.55 -9.06 13.60
CA LEU A 258 14.94 -8.67 13.84
C LEU A 258 15.74 -9.79 14.49
N GLY A 259 15.15 -10.54 15.42
CA GLY A 259 15.75 -11.70 16.08
C GLY A 259 16.09 -12.80 15.10
N ALA A 260 15.26 -13.02 14.10
CA ALA A 260 15.40 -14.05 13.08
C ALA A 260 16.37 -13.69 11.93
N VAL A 261 16.83 -12.43 11.83
CA VAL A 261 17.79 -12.04 10.78
C VAL A 261 19.10 -12.78 10.91
N ALA A 262 19.59 -13.34 9.80
CA ALA A 262 20.90 -13.94 9.68
C ALA A 262 22.00 -12.86 9.75
N PRO A 263 23.27 -13.22 10.07
CA PRO A 263 24.38 -12.29 10.00
C PRO A 263 24.46 -11.58 8.64
N CYS A 264 24.68 -10.26 8.68
CA CYS A 264 24.66 -9.36 7.51
C CYS A 264 23.36 -9.38 6.72
N GLY A 265 22.26 -9.84 7.29
CA GLY A 265 20.95 -9.84 6.66
C GLY A 265 20.24 -8.48 6.74
N VAL A 266 19.05 -8.41 6.13
CA VAL A 266 18.19 -7.22 6.13
C VAL A 266 16.83 -7.53 6.74
N CYS A 267 16.32 -6.60 7.54
CA CYS A 267 14.95 -6.58 8.01
C CYS A 267 14.28 -5.30 7.49
N THR A 268 13.19 -5.43 6.74
CA THR A 268 12.38 -4.30 6.28
C THR A 268 11.10 -4.24 7.08
N SER A 269 10.83 -3.10 7.71
CA SER A 269 9.56 -2.84 8.39
C SER A 269 8.63 -2.01 7.49
N VAL A 270 7.37 -2.41 7.40
CA VAL A 270 6.34 -1.71 6.62
C VAL A 270 5.81 -0.46 7.34
N SER A 271 6.16 -0.31 8.61
CA SER A 271 5.69 0.79 9.47
C SER A 271 6.77 1.25 10.43
N GLY A 272 6.67 2.49 10.91
CA GLY A 272 7.45 3.00 12.04
C GLY A 272 7.04 2.41 13.40
N GLY A 273 5.95 1.64 13.43
CA GLY A 273 5.34 1.08 14.63
C GLY A 273 4.09 1.84 15.09
N ALA A 274 3.32 1.22 15.98
CA ALA A 274 2.10 1.82 16.54
C ALA A 274 2.40 2.93 17.55
N ALA A 275 3.58 2.94 18.14
CA ALA A 275 4.01 3.96 19.12
C ALA A 275 4.94 4.99 18.46
N ALA A 276 4.93 6.22 18.96
CA ALA A 276 5.81 7.29 18.50
C ALA A 276 7.31 6.99 18.71
N ARG A 277 7.63 6.08 19.59
CA ARG A 277 8.99 5.57 19.85
C ARG A 277 8.93 4.08 20.10
N SER A 278 9.86 3.34 19.53
CA SER A 278 10.01 1.90 19.71
C SER A 278 11.44 1.56 20.14
N THR A 279 11.58 0.49 20.91
CA THR A 279 12.90 -0.04 21.29
C THR A 279 13.40 -1.01 20.24
N LEU A 280 14.71 -0.97 19.98
CA LEU A 280 15.38 -1.88 19.07
C LEU A 280 16.49 -2.65 19.79
N PRO A 281 16.73 -3.92 19.46
CA PRO A 281 17.81 -4.73 20.03
C PRO A 281 19.17 -4.36 19.41
N LEU A 282 19.60 -3.11 19.54
CA LEU A 282 20.75 -2.53 18.82
C LEU A 282 22.05 -3.31 19.01
N GLN A 283 22.33 -3.82 20.22
CA GLN A 283 23.53 -4.62 20.46
C GLN A 283 23.53 -5.91 19.64
N GLN A 284 22.39 -6.60 19.57
CA GLN A 284 22.23 -7.80 18.77
C GLN A 284 22.36 -7.50 17.28
N MET A 285 21.77 -6.40 16.83
CA MET A 285 21.85 -5.94 15.43
C MET A 285 23.30 -5.59 15.06
N TYR A 286 24.03 -4.90 15.94
CA TYR A 286 25.43 -4.56 15.75
C TYR A 286 26.32 -5.83 15.60
N LEU A 287 26.17 -6.79 16.50
CA LEU A 287 26.95 -8.03 16.48
C LEU A 287 26.69 -8.89 15.22
N LYS A 288 25.49 -8.80 14.65
CA LYS A 288 25.12 -9.51 13.43
C LYS A 288 25.38 -8.71 12.16
N GLY A 289 25.63 -7.39 12.24
CA GLY A 289 25.71 -6.51 11.08
C GLY A 289 24.37 -6.38 10.33
N VAL A 290 23.24 -6.28 11.06
CA VAL A 290 21.91 -6.22 10.48
C VAL A 290 21.67 -4.86 9.83
N ARG A 291 21.16 -4.87 8.59
CA ARG A 291 20.57 -3.69 7.95
C ARG A 291 19.07 -3.65 8.31
N TYR A 292 18.62 -2.58 8.94
CA TYR A 292 17.21 -2.34 9.26
C TYR A 292 16.69 -1.18 8.43
N GLU A 293 15.65 -1.45 7.65
CA GLU A 293 15.03 -0.48 6.75
C GLU A 293 13.61 -0.19 7.19
N VAL A 294 13.32 1.09 7.41
CA VAL A 294 12.01 1.60 7.76
C VAL A 294 11.67 2.78 6.86
N GLY A 295 10.47 2.80 6.30
CA GLY A 295 10.05 3.88 5.42
C GLY A 295 8.76 3.55 4.69
N ARG A 296 8.13 4.56 4.12
CA ARG A 296 6.96 4.38 3.25
C ARG A 296 7.40 3.96 1.85
N VAL A 297 6.55 3.25 1.14
CA VAL A 297 6.77 2.91 -0.26
C VAL A 297 7.00 4.17 -1.12
N HIS A 298 7.81 4.04 -2.15
CA HIS A 298 7.94 5.01 -3.24
C HIS A 298 6.97 4.63 -4.36
N ALA A 299 5.66 4.81 -4.12
CA ALA A 299 4.60 4.21 -4.93
C ALA A 299 4.76 4.51 -6.43
N CYS A 300 5.01 5.77 -6.79
CA CYS A 300 5.20 6.18 -8.18
C CYS A 300 6.40 5.51 -8.86
N ALA A 301 7.50 5.28 -8.13
CA ALA A 301 8.69 4.61 -8.65
C ALA A 301 8.56 3.08 -8.66
N THR A 302 7.77 2.52 -7.74
CA THR A 302 7.67 1.06 -7.52
C THR A 302 6.56 0.40 -8.35
N ALA A 303 5.42 1.08 -8.51
CA ALA A 303 4.24 0.54 -9.17
C ALA A 303 4.49 0.00 -10.60
N PRO A 304 5.34 0.61 -11.45
CA PRO A 304 5.62 0.05 -12.78
C PRO A 304 6.24 -1.35 -12.74
N ALA A 305 7.16 -1.63 -11.80
CA ALA A 305 7.78 -2.93 -11.66
C ALA A 305 6.80 -4.00 -11.16
N VAL A 306 5.88 -3.61 -10.27
CA VAL A 306 4.78 -4.49 -9.81
C VAL A 306 3.83 -4.78 -10.97
N LEU A 307 3.44 -3.75 -11.73
CA LEU A 307 2.55 -3.90 -12.89
C LEU A 307 3.13 -4.84 -13.96
N ASP A 308 4.45 -4.81 -14.17
CA ASP A 308 5.13 -5.75 -15.05
C ASP A 308 5.00 -7.21 -14.57
N LEU A 309 5.10 -7.47 -13.26
CA LEU A 309 4.86 -8.80 -12.71
C LEU A 309 3.40 -9.24 -12.88
N VAL A 310 2.45 -8.31 -12.75
CA VAL A 310 1.02 -8.61 -12.95
C VAL A 310 0.72 -8.91 -14.41
N THR A 311 1.21 -8.10 -15.34
CA THR A 311 0.98 -8.28 -16.77
C THR A 311 1.60 -9.56 -17.33
N THR A 312 2.71 -10.00 -16.72
CA THR A 312 3.38 -11.26 -17.08
C THR A 312 2.82 -12.48 -16.35
N GLY A 313 1.78 -12.31 -15.52
CA GLY A 313 1.14 -13.39 -14.74
C GLY A 313 2.02 -13.97 -13.64
N ARG A 314 3.11 -13.30 -13.25
CA ARG A 314 4.01 -13.74 -12.17
C ARG A 314 3.50 -13.34 -10.79
N LEU A 315 2.62 -12.36 -10.71
CA LEU A 315 1.99 -11.89 -9.49
C LEU A 315 0.52 -11.60 -9.79
N ASP A 316 -0.40 -12.16 -8.98
CA ASP A 316 -1.84 -11.93 -9.09
C ASP A 316 -2.38 -11.33 -7.77
N PRO A 317 -2.52 -10.00 -7.68
CA PRO A 317 -3.02 -9.38 -6.46
C PRO A 317 -4.48 -9.72 -6.14
N ALA A 318 -5.27 -10.18 -7.11
CA ALA A 318 -6.67 -10.54 -6.91
C ALA A 318 -6.85 -11.70 -5.91
N VAL A 319 -5.85 -12.55 -5.74
CA VAL A 319 -5.89 -13.67 -4.77
C VAL A 319 -6.12 -13.19 -3.33
N LEU A 320 -5.71 -11.96 -3.00
CA LEU A 320 -5.93 -11.37 -1.68
C LEU A 320 -7.24 -10.58 -1.55
N VAL A 321 -7.98 -10.39 -2.64
CA VAL A 321 -9.27 -9.69 -2.60
C VAL A 321 -10.32 -10.60 -1.99
N THR A 322 -10.64 -10.35 -0.72
CA THR A 322 -11.62 -11.16 0.03
C THR A 322 -13.06 -10.67 -0.14
N ARG A 323 -13.23 -9.41 -0.56
CA ARG A 323 -14.54 -8.81 -0.82
C ARG A 323 -14.46 -7.74 -1.90
N THR A 324 -15.44 -7.72 -2.79
CA THR A 324 -15.78 -6.57 -3.62
C THR A 324 -17.11 -5.98 -3.15
N ALA A 325 -17.23 -4.65 -3.14
CA ALA A 325 -18.45 -3.93 -2.75
C ALA A 325 -18.65 -2.71 -3.66
N GLY A 326 -19.87 -2.20 -3.77
CA GLY A 326 -20.12 -0.91 -4.41
C GLY A 326 -19.63 0.26 -3.56
N PHE A 327 -19.43 1.44 -4.17
CA PHE A 327 -19.15 2.68 -3.41
C PHE A 327 -20.29 2.96 -2.42
N THR A 328 -21.54 2.68 -2.81
CA THR A 328 -22.72 2.84 -1.92
C THR A 328 -22.63 2.00 -0.65
N GLU A 329 -21.90 0.90 -0.65
CA GLU A 329 -21.67 0.03 0.51
C GLU A 329 -20.38 0.39 1.29
N ALA A 330 -19.56 1.34 0.81
CA ALA A 330 -18.23 1.59 1.36
C ALA A 330 -18.24 1.97 2.84
N THR A 331 -19.27 2.67 3.32
CA THR A 331 -19.40 3.04 4.74
C THR A 331 -19.41 1.81 5.66
N GLU A 332 -20.12 0.74 5.28
CA GLU A 332 -20.19 -0.48 6.06
C GLU A 332 -18.98 -1.38 5.82
N ALA A 333 -18.59 -1.53 4.56
CA ALA A 333 -17.52 -2.43 4.15
C ALA A 333 -16.12 -1.90 4.52
N MET A 334 -15.99 -0.64 4.96
CA MET A 334 -14.72 -0.09 5.44
C MET A 334 -14.16 -0.85 6.65
N LEU A 335 -15.03 -1.41 7.49
CA LEU A 335 -14.65 -2.21 8.67
C LEU A 335 -14.79 -3.73 8.46
N ASP A 336 -14.95 -4.19 7.22
CA ASP A 336 -14.96 -5.61 6.90
C ASP A 336 -13.66 -6.28 7.38
N PRO A 337 -13.71 -7.45 8.03
CA PRO A 337 -12.52 -8.12 8.57
C PRO A 337 -11.63 -8.75 7.51
N GLY A 338 -12.08 -8.80 6.25
CA GLY A 338 -11.32 -9.38 5.15
C GLY A 338 -9.98 -8.69 4.88
N VAL A 339 -9.03 -9.43 4.31
CA VAL A 339 -7.67 -8.96 4.07
C VAL A 339 -7.64 -7.78 3.10
N LYS A 340 -8.30 -7.91 1.95
CA LYS A 340 -8.37 -6.83 0.96
C LYS A 340 -9.80 -6.65 0.48
N VAL A 341 -10.32 -5.46 0.66
CA VAL A 341 -11.64 -5.04 0.15
C VAL A 341 -11.41 -4.09 -1.01
N VAL A 342 -12.13 -4.31 -2.10
CA VAL A 342 -12.10 -3.42 -3.27
C VAL A 342 -13.49 -2.88 -3.54
N PHE A 343 -13.59 -1.56 -3.58
CA PHE A 343 -14.82 -0.84 -3.88
C PHE A 343 -14.89 -0.54 -5.38
N LEU A 344 -16.00 -0.88 -6.01
CA LEU A 344 -16.29 -0.58 -7.40
C LEU A 344 -17.22 0.63 -7.49
N ASN A 345 -16.88 1.56 -8.38
CA ASN A 345 -17.67 2.77 -8.54
C ASN A 345 -19.03 2.47 -9.19
N ASP A 346 -20.08 2.53 -8.40
CA ASP A 346 -21.48 2.40 -8.80
C ASP A 346 -22.27 3.75 -8.73
N LEU A 347 -21.54 4.86 -8.48
CA LEU A 347 -22.14 6.22 -8.47
C LEU A 347 -22.32 6.78 -9.88
N ALA A 348 -21.53 6.29 -10.83
CA ALA A 348 -21.59 6.76 -12.22
C ALA A 348 -22.65 5.96 -13.01
N SER A 349 -23.88 6.40 -12.96
CA SER A 349 -24.96 5.96 -13.85
C SER A 349 -25.55 7.15 -14.61
#